data_624d25fffb4af669ec2669c369ebdf34
#
_entry.id   624d25fffb4af669ec2669c369ebdf34
#
_cell.length_a   1.000
_cell.length_b   1.000
_cell.length_c   1.000
_cell.angle_alpha   90.00
_cell.angle_beta   90.00
_cell.angle_gamma   90.00
#
_symmetry.space_group_name_H-M   'P 1'
#
loop_
_entity.id
_entity.type
_entity.pdbx_description
1 polymer ?
#
loop_
_entity_poly.entity_id
_entity_poly.type
_entity_poly.pdbx_seq_one_letter_code
_entity_poly.pdbx_strand_id
1 'polypeptide(L)'
;LGQTQENLGRLEAIYRWVAKKIFFMKEDRPSVTAQRVAMRRAAHQLLDDPKVFDDSVALRIVGKENASALQADPRQFETTRLSPYLRAFVAARSRYAEDELALGVRRGVRQYVILGAGLDTFAYRNPYPEEGLRVFEVDYPSTQTLKRARLEEARIALPENLTFAPVDFETQTLEEGLRSAGYDPNQCTFFSWLGVTEYLTPEVVMATLRLIGSAPGGSGVVFDYMISPSLLTPAQRSRLDAVSRRVASAGEPWQAFFDPELLARDLRAMGFESVEDLGPEEINARYFKNRKDGLQVGSLSHIMNARV
;
A
#
# COMPACT_ATOMS: atom_id res chain seq x y z
N LEU A 1 -35.03 -12.01 -4.29
CA LEU A 1 -34.82 -10.55 -4.06
C LEU A 1 -34.70 -10.20 -2.57
N GLY A 2 -35.44 -10.84 -1.64
CA GLY A 2 -35.40 -10.59 -0.20
C GLY A 2 -34.08 -11.04 0.48
N GLN A 3 -33.60 -12.24 0.15
CA GLN A 3 -32.36 -12.81 0.72
C GLN A 3 -31.08 -12.06 0.31
N THR A 4 -31.08 -11.43 -0.86
CA THR A 4 -29.93 -10.61 -1.35
C THR A 4 -29.84 -9.27 -0.60
N GLN A 5 -30.97 -8.64 -0.27
CA GLN A 5 -31.01 -7.41 0.51
C GLN A 5 -30.66 -7.64 2.00
N GLU A 6 -31.09 -8.76 2.56
CA GLU A 6 -30.75 -9.14 3.94
C GLU A 6 -29.26 -9.48 4.11
N ASN A 7 -28.65 -10.12 3.10
CA ASN A 7 -27.22 -10.40 3.05
C ASN A 7 -26.37 -9.12 2.85
N LEU A 8 -26.85 -8.17 2.04
CA LEU A 8 -26.23 -6.84 1.89
C LEU A 8 -26.27 -6.06 3.21
N GLY A 9 -27.41 -6.02 3.88
CA GLY A 9 -27.55 -5.34 5.19
C GLY A 9 -26.72 -5.97 6.31
N ARG A 10 -26.54 -7.31 6.29
CA ARG A 10 -25.63 -8.00 7.22
C ARG A 10 -24.16 -7.72 6.90
N LEU A 11 -23.79 -7.68 5.64
CA LEU A 11 -22.44 -7.29 5.22
C LEU A 11 -22.13 -5.83 5.60
N GLU A 12 -23.06 -4.90 5.39
CA GLU A 12 -22.93 -3.51 5.84
C GLU A 12 -22.81 -3.37 7.36
N ALA A 13 -23.61 -4.12 8.12
CA ALA A 13 -23.54 -4.14 9.59
C ALA A 13 -22.22 -4.72 10.10
N ILE A 14 -21.71 -5.77 9.43
CA ILE A 14 -20.39 -6.35 9.70
C ILE A 14 -19.31 -5.34 9.33
N TYR A 15 -19.42 -4.64 8.19
CA TYR A 15 -18.50 -3.56 7.81
C TYR A 15 -18.43 -2.45 8.85
N ARG A 16 -19.58 -1.93 9.31
CA ARG A 16 -19.65 -0.88 10.34
C ARG A 16 -19.13 -1.36 11.70
N TRP A 17 -19.43 -2.60 12.08
CA TRP A 17 -18.98 -3.14 13.37
C TRP A 17 -17.48 -3.45 13.36
N VAL A 18 -16.99 -3.98 12.23
CA VAL A 18 -15.57 -4.31 12.01
C VAL A 18 -14.76 -3.03 11.87
N ALA A 19 -15.24 -2.03 11.14
CA ALA A 19 -14.62 -0.72 11.04
C ALA A 19 -14.41 -0.06 12.42
N LYS A 20 -15.42 -0.11 13.29
CA LYS A 20 -15.34 0.40 14.68
C LYS A 20 -14.23 -0.23 15.53
N LYS A 21 -13.84 -1.47 15.25
CA LYS A 21 -12.81 -2.20 16.02
C LYS A 21 -11.40 -2.10 15.47
N ILE A 22 -11.24 -1.66 14.22
CA ILE A 22 -10.02 -1.88 13.43
C ILE A 22 -9.16 -0.62 13.29
N PHE A 23 -9.76 0.54 13.21
CA PHE A 23 -9.01 1.79 13.17
C PHE A 23 -8.89 2.42 14.57
N PHE A 24 -8.16 1.80 15.48
CA PHE A 24 -7.55 2.48 16.61
C PHE A 24 -6.38 3.37 16.15
N MET A 25 -6.55 4.11 15.04
CA MET A 25 -5.80 5.34 14.86
C MET A 25 -6.46 6.36 15.79
N LYS A 26 -5.72 6.80 16.81
CA LYS A 26 -6.18 7.87 17.72
C LYS A 26 -6.71 9.01 16.87
N GLU A 27 -7.94 9.38 17.06
CA GLU A 27 -8.83 10.22 16.26
C GLU A 27 -8.26 11.54 15.70
N ASP A 28 -7.03 11.94 16.06
CA ASP A 28 -6.42 13.22 15.64
C ASP A 28 -4.94 13.15 15.25
N ARG A 29 -4.38 11.97 14.98
CA ARG A 29 -2.95 11.88 14.65
C ARG A 29 -2.70 11.22 13.30
N PRO A 30 -1.89 11.88 12.42
CA PRO A 30 -1.46 11.29 11.17
C PRO A 30 -0.67 9.98 11.40
N SER A 31 -0.74 9.05 10.45
CA SER A 31 -0.05 7.77 10.54
C SER A 31 1.46 7.93 10.69
N VAL A 32 2.00 7.41 11.80
CA VAL A 32 3.45 7.32 12.03
C VAL A 32 4.09 6.35 11.05
N THR A 33 3.37 5.31 10.66
CA THR A 33 3.83 4.33 9.67
C THR A 33 3.98 4.97 8.30
N ALA A 34 3.05 5.80 7.85
CA ALA A 34 3.16 6.53 6.59
C ALA A 34 4.47 7.37 6.53
N GLN A 35 4.80 8.07 7.63
CA GLN A 35 6.06 8.80 7.72
C GLN A 35 7.28 7.87 7.64
N ARG A 36 7.28 6.75 8.39
CA ARG A 36 8.40 5.79 8.38
C ARG A 36 8.61 5.16 7.01
N VAL A 37 7.55 4.85 6.28
CA VAL A 37 7.63 4.34 4.91
C VAL A 37 8.21 5.40 3.97
N ALA A 38 7.74 6.65 4.05
CA ALA A 38 8.26 7.75 3.25
C ALA A 38 9.76 8.00 3.54
N MET A 39 10.18 7.95 4.80
CA MET A 39 11.60 8.07 5.19
C MET A 39 12.47 6.96 4.58
N ARG A 40 12.00 5.70 4.55
CA ARG A 40 12.73 4.59 3.91
C ARG A 40 12.83 4.79 2.39
N ARG A 41 11.76 5.26 1.76
CA ARG A 41 11.77 5.57 0.33
C ARG A 41 12.72 6.72 0.00
N ALA A 42 12.77 7.76 0.85
CA ALA A 42 13.72 8.85 0.74
C ALA A 42 15.18 8.39 0.97
N ALA A 43 15.42 7.55 1.99
CA ALA A 43 16.75 6.98 2.26
C ALA A 43 17.23 6.09 1.09
N HIS A 44 16.32 5.36 0.43
CA HIS A 44 16.63 4.58 -0.78
C HIS A 44 17.21 5.46 -1.90
N GLN A 45 16.73 6.71 -2.04
CA GLN A 45 17.24 7.62 -3.06
C GLN A 45 18.69 8.06 -2.82
N LEU A 46 19.17 7.97 -1.58
CA LEU A 46 20.50 8.42 -1.19
C LEU A 46 21.50 7.27 -0.99
N LEU A 47 21.01 6.09 -0.59
CA LEU A 47 21.86 4.98 -0.15
C LEU A 47 22.11 3.93 -1.23
N ASP A 48 21.17 3.77 -2.16
CA ASP A 48 21.15 2.60 -3.03
C ASP A 48 21.50 2.99 -4.48
N ASP A 49 22.55 2.35 -5.01
CA ASP A 49 22.99 2.51 -6.40
C ASP A 49 23.35 1.13 -6.99
N PRO A 50 22.71 0.70 -8.10
CA PRO A 50 21.58 1.35 -8.76
C PRO A 50 20.32 1.37 -7.90
N LYS A 51 19.50 2.41 -8.06
CA LYS A 51 18.19 2.48 -7.42
C LYS A 51 17.25 1.41 -8.00
N VAL A 52 16.50 0.74 -7.13
CA VAL A 52 15.41 -0.16 -7.52
C VAL A 52 14.17 0.65 -7.93
N PHE A 53 13.94 1.74 -7.24
CA PHE A 53 12.80 2.63 -7.44
C PHE A 53 13.26 4.09 -7.42
N ASP A 54 13.16 4.77 -8.55
CA ASP A 54 13.51 6.19 -8.63
C ASP A 54 12.30 7.07 -8.32
N ASP A 55 12.38 7.85 -7.24
CA ASP A 55 11.33 8.73 -6.76
C ASP A 55 11.91 10.14 -6.52
N SER A 56 11.77 11.00 -7.51
CA SER A 56 12.26 12.38 -7.48
C SER A 56 11.60 13.27 -6.43
N VAL A 57 10.46 12.82 -5.86
CA VAL A 57 9.69 13.55 -4.86
C VAL A 57 9.97 13.06 -3.44
N ALA A 58 10.56 11.87 -3.28
CA ALA A 58 10.72 11.19 -1.99
C ALA A 58 11.36 12.05 -0.90
N LEU A 59 12.45 12.77 -1.21
CA LEU A 59 13.14 13.65 -0.24
C LEU A 59 12.34 14.91 0.07
N ARG A 60 11.49 15.36 -0.84
CA ARG A 60 10.72 16.60 -0.64
C ARG A 60 9.50 16.35 0.26
N ILE A 61 8.80 15.21 0.06
CA ILE A 61 7.55 14.88 0.77
C ILE A 61 7.74 14.58 2.26
N VAL A 62 8.94 14.19 2.70
CA VAL A 62 9.20 13.89 4.12
C VAL A 62 9.33 15.14 5.00
N GLY A 63 9.32 16.35 4.40
CA GLY A 63 9.49 17.64 5.07
C GLY A 63 10.95 18.04 5.23
N LYS A 64 11.20 19.34 5.37
CA LYS A 64 12.56 19.94 5.32
C LYS A 64 13.49 19.37 6.39
N GLU A 65 13.04 19.25 7.63
CA GLU A 65 13.85 18.74 8.74
C GLU A 65 14.33 17.31 8.48
N ASN A 66 13.39 16.42 8.10
CA ASN A 66 13.71 15.03 7.80
C ASN A 66 14.59 14.91 6.56
N ALA A 67 14.35 15.73 5.54
CA ALA A 67 15.17 15.75 4.33
C ALA A 67 16.61 16.17 4.66
N SER A 68 16.80 17.25 5.43
CA SER A 68 18.13 17.72 5.87
C SER A 68 18.83 16.68 6.74
N ALA A 69 18.11 16.04 7.65
CA ALA A 69 18.65 15.00 8.50
C ALA A 69 19.10 13.78 7.68
N LEU A 70 18.29 13.33 6.70
CA LEU A 70 18.66 12.24 5.78
C LEU A 70 19.86 12.60 4.88
N GLN A 71 19.96 13.84 4.43
CA GLN A 71 21.10 14.30 3.63
C GLN A 71 22.40 14.33 4.45
N ALA A 72 22.32 14.68 5.74
CA ALA A 72 23.45 14.66 6.65
C ALA A 72 23.91 13.24 7.01
N ASP A 73 22.94 12.36 7.31
CA ASP A 73 23.19 10.94 7.57
C ASP A 73 22.01 10.09 7.04
N PRO A 74 22.11 9.52 5.84
CA PRO A 74 21.05 8.69 5.26
C PRO A 74 20.77 7.41 6.05
N ARG A 75 21.69 6.98 6.93
CA ARG A 75 21.54 5.76 7.74
C ARG A 75 20.96 5.99 9.12
N GLN A 76 20.75 7.23 9.54
CA GLN A 76 20.30 7.57 10.89
C GLN A 76 18.98 6.86 11.30
N PHE A 77 18.13 6.52 10.34
CA PHE A 77 16.88 5.80 10.58
C PHE A 77 17.03 4.28 10.47
N GLU A 78 18.22 3.78 10.14
CA GLU A 78 18.53 2.34 10.11
C GLU A 78 18.86 1.81 11.51
N THR A 79 17.91 1.88 12.41
CA THR A 79 18.08 1.58 13.84
C THR A 79 18.20 0.09 14.17
N THR A 80 18.02 -0.79 13.19
CA THR A 80 18.10 -2.24 13.36
C THR A 80 18.76 -2.92 12.15
N ARG A 81 19.25 -4.16 12.35
CA ARG A 81 19.75 -5.02 11.25
C ARG A 81 18.69 -5.34 10.19
N LEU A 82 17.40 -5.14 10.50
CA LEU A 82 16.29 -5.38 9.56
C LEU A 82 15.98 -4.14 8.70
N SER A 83 16.51 -2.97 9.05
CA SER A 83 16.20 -1.71 8.35
C SER A 83 16.53 -1.73 6.86
N PRO A 84 17.68 -2.28 6.39
CA PRO A 84 17.97 -2.40 4.97
C PRO A 84 16.97 -3.28 4.23
N TYR A 85 16.55 -4.41 4.81
CA TYR A 85 15.53 -5.29 4.21
C TYR A 85 14.17 -4.60 4.07
N LEU A 86 13.77 -3.80 5.06
CA LEU A 86 12.54 -3.02 4.99
C LEU A 86 12.64 -1.90 3.95
N ARG A 87 13.80 -1.23 3.82
CA ARG A 87 14.03 -0.24 2.78
C ARG A 87 13.95 -0.87 1.39
N ALA A 88 14.62 -2.01 1.20
CA ALA A 88 14.56 -2.78 -0.03
C ALA A 88 13.12 -3.17 -0.40
N PHE A 89 12.34 -3.66 0.58
CA PHE A 89 10.97 -4.07 0.35
C PHE A 89 10.06 -2.89 -0.02
N VAL A 90 10.19 -1.74 0.67
CA VAL A 90 9.46 -0.52 0.32
C VAL A 90 9.75 -0.08 -1.11
N ALA A 91 11.02 -0.13 -1.54
CA ALA A 91 11.40 0.22 -2.91
C ALA A 91 10.84 -0.79 -3.92
N ALA A 92 10.98 -2.11 -3.65
CA ALA A 92 10.54 -3.16 -4.56
C ALA A 92 9.03 -3.17 -4.77
N ARG A 93 8.23 -3.06 -3.70
CA ARG A 93 6.77 -3.07 -3.82
C ARG A 93 6.23 -1.86 -4.58
N SER A 94 6.82 -0.66 -4.35
CA SER A 94 6.46 0.54 -5.09
C SER A 94 6.82 0.41 -6.57
N ARG A 95 8.01 -0.09 -6.88
CA ARG A 95 8.44 -0.36 -8.25
C ARG A 95 7.54 -1.36 -8.95
N TYR A 96 7.22 -2.48 -8.30
CA TYR A 96 6.37 -3.51 -8.87
C TYR A 96 4.95 -3.00 -9.14
N ALA A 97 4.36 -2.26 -8.21
CA ALA A 97 3.03 -1.68 -8.41
C ALA A 97 3.00 -0.72 -9.62
N GLU A 98 4.04 0.10 -9.80
CA GLU A 98 4.12 1.00 -10.95
C GLU A 98 4.44 0.30 -12.26
N ASP A 99 5.23 -0.77 -12.24
CA ASP A 99 5.46 -1.63 -13.41
C ASP A 99 4.14 -2.27 -13.88
N GLU A 100 3.31 -2.77 -12.94
CA GLU A 100 2.01 -3.38 -13.26
C GLU A 100 0.96 -2.33 -13.67
N LEU A 101 0.96 -1.15 -13.04
CA LEU A 101 0.15 0.00 -13.49
C LEU A 101 0.49 0.37 -14.94
N ALA A 102 1.78 0.41 -15.30
CA ALA A 102 2.22 0.71 -16.66
C ALA A 102 1.65 -0.30 -17.69
N LEU A 103 1.59 -1.59 -17.29
CA LEU A 103 0.93 -2.62 -18.11
C LEU A 103 -0.59 -2.38 -18.20
N GLY A 104 -1.22 -1.99 -17.10
CA GLY A 104 -2.65 -1.65 -17.04
C GLY A 104 -2.99 -0.47 -17.94
N VAL A 105 -2.24 0.64 -17.87
CA VAL A 105 -2.45 1.84 -18.70
C VAL A 105 -2.36 1.50 -20.19
N ARG A 106 -1.38 0.69 -20.61
CA ARG A 106 -1.28 0.19 -21.99
C ARG A 106 -2.47 -0.66 -22.43
N ARG A 107 -3.17 -1.29 -21.49
CA ARG A 107 -4.39 -2.09 -21.73
C ARG A 107 -5.68 -1.28 -21.62
N GLY A 108 -5.61 0.03 -21.37
CA GLY A 108 -6.75 0.92 -21.30
C GLY A 108 -7.23 1.28 -19.90
N VAL A 109 -6.52 0.94 -18.84
CA VAL A 109 -6.80 1.46 -17.48
C VAL A 109 -6.68 2.98 -17.49
N ARG A 110 -7.68 3.67 -16.93
CA ARG A 110 -7.74 5.14 -16.85
C ARG A 110 -8.05 5.63 -15.43
N GLN A 111 -8.20 4.75 -14.48
CA GLN A 111 -8.34 5.07 -13.07
C GLN A 111 -7.29 4.31 -12.26
N TYR A 112 -6.58 5.03 -11.40
CA TYR A 112 -5.64 4.46 -10.44
C TYR A 112 -6.06 4.86 -9.04
N VAL A 113 -6.36 3.87 -8.21
CA VAL A 113 -6.76 4.07 -6.81
C VAL A 113 -5.62 3.60 -5.90
N ILE A 114 -5.12 4.50 -5.06
CA ILE A 114 -4.09 4.23 -4.07
C ILE A 114 -4.76 4.12 -2.70
N LEU A 115 -4.91 2.91 -2.19
CA LEU A 115 -5.54 2.63 -0.91
C LEU A 115 -4.52 2.78 0.22
N GLY A 116 -4.83 3.62 1.21
CA GLY A 116 -3.89 3.99 2.26
C GLY A 116 -2.71 4.79 1.69
N ALA A 117 -3.01 5.84 0.93
CA ALA A 117 -2.03 6.59 0.14
C ALA A 117 -0.91 7.23 0.98
N GLY A 118 -1.13 7.49 2.28
CA GLY A 118 -0.11 8.03 3.17
C GLY A 118 0.66 9.20 2.55
N LEU A 119 1.98 9.05 2.48
CA LEU A 119 2.86 9.98 1.77
C LEU A 119 3.34 9.39 0.43
N ASP A 120 2.49 8.65 -0.27
CA ASP A 120 2.77 8.21 -1.65
C ASP A 120 3.00 9.42 -2.57
N THR A 121 3.79 9.23 -3.62
CA THR A 121 4.26 10.32 -4.49
C THR A 121 3.92 10.13 -5.95
N PHE A 122 3.26 9.02 -6.32
CA PHE A 122 2.97 8.71 -7.72
C PHE A 122 2.26 9.87 -8.44
N ALA A 123 1.21 10.42 -7.84
CA ALA A 123 0.40 11.47 -8.47
C ALA A 123 1.24 12.69 -8.90
N TYR A 124 2.31 13.01 -8.15
CA TYR A 124 3.17 14.20 -8.38
C TYR A 124 4.32 13.96 -9.37
N ARG A 125 4.43 12.73 -9.89
CA ARG A 125 5.41 12.31 -10.90
C ARG A 125 4.80 11.36 -11.90
N ASN A 126 3.45 11.36 -12.01
CA ASN A 126 2.69 10.53 -12.93
C ASN A 126 3.23 10.67 -14.37
N PRO A 127 3.71 9.57 -14.98
CA PRO A 127 4.24 9.61 -16.34
C PRO A 127 3.16 9.49 -17.44
N TYR A 128 1.87 9.44 -17.06
CA TYR A 128 0.72 9.19 -17.96
C TYR A 128 -0.28 10.34 -18.03
N PRO A 129 0.14 11.62 -18.14
CA PRO A 129 -0.80 12.74 -18.24
C PRO A 129 -1.59 12.71 -19.55
N GLU A 130 -0.95 12.34 -20.65
CA GLU A 130 -1.56 12.30 -21.99
C GLU A 130 -2.56 11.14 -22.13
N GLU A 131 -2.41 10.07 -21.37
CA GLU A 131 -3.32 8.93 -21.35
C GLU A 131 -4.60 9.19 -20.57
N GLY A 132 -4.71 10.34 -19.92
CA GLY A 132 -5.86 10.72 -19.12
C GLY A 132 -6.05 9.90 -17.85
N LEU A 133 -4.96 9.36 -17.28
CA LEU A 133 -5.01 8.58 -16.05
C LEU A 133 -5.43 9.46 -14.87
N ARG A 134 -6.59 9.17 -14.29
CA ARG A 134 -7.09 9.80 -13.06
C ARG A 134 -6.54 9.05 -11.85
N VAL A 135 -6.05 9.79 -10.86
CA VAL A 135 -5.49 9.21 -9.63
C VAL A 135 -6.38 9.55 -8.45
N PHE A 136 -6.76 8.54 -7.68
CA PHE A 136 -7.54 8.69 -6.44
C PHE A 136 -6.67 8.26 -5.26
N GLU A 137 -6.34 9.19 -4.39
CA GLU A 137 -5.64 8.88 -3.14
C GLU A 137 -6.67 8.72 -2.03
N VAL A 138 -6.81 7.47 -1.55
CA VAL A 138 -7.70 7.12 -0.44
C VAL A 138 -6.89 7.03 0.82
N ASP A 139 -7.26 7.79 1.85
CA ASP A 139 -6.66 7.70 3.19
C ASP A 139 -7.56 8.35 4.23
N TYR A 140 -7.21 8.17 5.49
CA TYR A 140 -7.89 8.84 6.60
C TYR A 140 -7.73 10.37 6.51
N PRO A 141 -8.78 11.17 6.86
CA PRO A 141 -8.77 12.63 6.70
C PRO A 141 -7.56 13.34 7.33
N SER A 142 -7.11 12.92 8.53
CA SER A 142 -5.96 13.54 9.19
C SER A 142 -4.64 13.27 8.47
N THR A 143 -4.47 12.07 7.87
CA THR A 143 -3.30 11.72 7.06
C THR A 143 -3.26 12.54 5.78
N GLN A 144 -4.41 12.74 5.12
CA GLN A 144 -4.49 13.61 3.94
C GLN A 144 -4.22 15.08 4.27
N THR A 145 -4.65 15.55 5.44
CA THR A 145 -4.32 16.89 5.92
C THR A 145 -2.82 17.07 6.08
N LEU A 146 -2.14 16.12 6.72
CA LEU A 146 -0.67 16.11 6.81
C LEU A 146 -0.02 16.11 5.42
N LYS A 147 -0.48 15.25 4.52
CA LYS A 147 0.08 15.17 3.15
C LYS A 147 -0.04 16.49 2.42
N ARG A 148 -1.19 17.13 2.45
CA ARG A 148 -1.41 18.46 1.83
C ARG A 148 -0.46 19.51 2.40
N ALA A 149 -0.27 19.55 3.72
CA ALA A 149 0.68 20.45 4.36
C ALA A 149 2.14 20.19 3.90
N ARG A 150 2.54 18.91 3.76
CA ARG A 150 3.86 18.55 3.24
C ARG A 150 4.07 18.95 1.79
N LEU A 151 3.06 18.79 0.96
CA LEU A 151 3.09 19.23 -0.45
C LEU A 151 3.22 20.73 -0.58
N GLU A 152 2.49 21.49 0.22
CA GLU A 152 2.59 22.96 0.28
C GLU A 152 3.97 23.41 0.75
N GLU A 153 4.47 22.85 1.88
CA GLU A 153 5.81 23.13 2.40
C GLU A 153 6.90 22.87 1.34
N ALA A 154 6.76 21.78 0.61
CA ALA A 154 7.70 21.39 -0.45
C ALA A 154 7.47 22.12 -1.78
N ARG A 155 6.45 22.98 -1.88
CA ARG A 155 6.04 23.65 -3.13
C ARG A 155 5.82 22.67 -4.29
N ILE A 156 5.17 21.55 -4.01
CA ILE A 156 4.77 20.54 -5.00
C ILE A 156 3.36 20.90 -5.46
N ALA A 157 3.21 21.17 -6.76
CA ALA A 157 1.91 21.46 -7.34
C ALA A 157 0.99 20.23 -7.28
N LEU A 158 -0.31 20.45 -7.05
CA LEU A 158 -1.31 19.39 -7.13
C LEU A 158 -1.70 19.21 -8.61
N PRO A 159 -1.57 17.99 -9.18
CA PRO A 159 -1.99 17.72 -10.53
C PRO A 159 -3.51 17.77 -10.67
N GLU A 160 -4.01 18.22 -11.82
CA GLU A 160 -5.46 18.33 -12.09
C GLU A 160 -6.17 16.96 -12.10
N ASN A 161 -5.45 15.90 -12.45
CA ASN A 161 -5.95 14.53 -12.50
C ASN A 161 -5.87 13.79 -11.15
N LEU A 162 -5.45 14.46 -10.06
CA LEU A 162 -5.44 13.93 -8.71
C LEU A 162 -6.72 14.32 -7.96
N THR A 163 -7.36 13.31 -7.37
CA THR A 163 -8.46 13.48 -6.42
C THR A 163 -8.09 12.86 -5.08
N PHE A 164 -8.16 13.65 -4.02
CA PHE A 164 -8.11 13.13 -2.66
C PHE A 164 -9.48 12.60 -2.27
N ALA A 165 -9.55 11.35 -1.88
CA ALA A 165 -10.75 10.67 -1.39
C ALA A 165 -10.58 10.39 0.11
N PRO A 166 -10.91 11.34 1.00
CA PRO A 166 -10.85 11.09 2.43
C PRO A 166 -11.92 10.07 2.80
N VAL A 167 -11.50 8.97 3.42
CA VAL A 167 -12.38 7.90 3.87
C VAL A 167 -12.16 7.65 5.35
N ASP A 168 -13.19 7.94 6.13
CA ASP A 168 -13.29 7.51 7.51
C ASP A 168 -14.13 6.23 7.54
N PHE A 169 -13.44 5.10 7.65
CA PHE A 169 -14.09 3.78 7.66
C PHE A 169 -14.99 3.53 8.89
N GLU A 170 -15.01 4.41 9.88
CA GLU A 170 -15.98 4.36 10.96
C GLU A 170 -17.37 4.84 10.51
N THR A 171 -17.41 5.75 9.54
CA THR A 171 -18.63 6.45 9.13
C THR A 171 -19.09 6.13 7.73
N GLN A 172 -18.19 5.64 6.85
CA GLN A 172 -18.49 5.35 5.45
C GLN A 172 -17.73 4.13 4.91
N THR A 173 -18.22 3.56 3.83
CA THR A 173 -17.54 2.49 3.11
C THR A 173 -16.54 3.04 2.10
N LEU A 174 -15.58 2.21 1.67
CA LEU A 174 -14.65 2.56 0.59
C LEU A 174 -15.39 2.95 -0.69
N GLU A 175 -16.45 2.21 -1.04
CA GLU A 175 -17.25 2.47 -2.24
C GLU A 175 -17.94 3.84 -2.18
N GLU A 176 -18.56 4.19 -1.04
CA GLU A 176 -19.18 5.50 -0.83
C GLU A 176 -18.15 6.64 -0.96
N GLY A 177 -16.98 6.47 -0.32
CA GLY A 177 -15.91 7.46 -0.37
C GLY A 177 -15.37 7.67 -1.80
N LEU A 178 -15.13 6.59 -2.53
CA LEU A 178 -14.68 6.64 -3.93
C LEU A 178 -15.73 7.26 -4.85
N ARG A 179 -17.01 6.89 -4.73
CA ARG A 179 -18.11 7.49 -5.51
C ARG A 179 -18.23 8.98 -5.25
N SER A 180 -18.14 9.41 -4.00
CA SER A 180 -18.16 10.82 -3.62
C SER A 180 -16.98 11.61 -4.21
N ALA A 181 -15.84 10.94 -4.43
CA ALA A 181 -14.65 11.50 -5.08
C ALA A 181 -14.74 11.49 -6.63
N GLY A 182 -15.85 11.02 -7.21
CA GLY A 182 -16.04 10.94 -8.66
C GLY A 182 -15.38 9.76 -9.35
N TYR A 183 -15.10 8.70 -8.59
CA TYR A 183 -14.69 7.40 -9.14
C TYR A 183 -15.85 6.78 -9.95
N ASP A 184 -15.54 6.23 -11.11
CA ASP A 184 -16.50 5.53 -11.96
C ASP A 184 -16.33 4.00 -11.81
N PRO A 185 -17.26 3.28 -11.17
CA PRO A 185 -17.15 1.84 -10.97
C PRO A 185 -17.29 1.03 -12.26
N ASN A 186 -17.70 1.66 -13.39
CA ASN A 186 -17.84 0.98 -14.68
C ASN A 186 -16.56 1.07 -15.54
N GLN A 187 -15.53 1.74 -15.08
CA GLN A 187 -14.25 1.84 -15.78
C GLN A 187 -13.19 0.91 -15.20
N CYS A 188 -12.38 0.32 -16.08
CA CYS A 188 -11.23 -0.49 -15.67
C CYS A 188 -10.31 0.33 -14.77
N THR A 189 -10.00 -0.22 -13.61
CA THR A 189 -9.28 0.44 -12.54
C THR A 189 -8.10 -0.40 -12.08
N PHE A 190 -6.95 0.24 -11.89
CA PHE A 190 -5.84 -0.37 -11.18
C PHE A 190 -5.83 0.12 -9.73
N PHE A 191 -5.66 -0.80 -8.80
CA PHE A 191 -5.54 -0.51 -7.38
C PHE A 191 -4.13 -0.83 -6.90
N SER A 192 -3.56 0.01 -6.05
CA SER A 192 -2.41 -0.33 -5.22
C SER A 192 -2.78 -0.21 -3.74
N TRP A 193 -2.32 -1.18 -2.95
CA TRP A 193 -2.63 -1.26 -1.53
C TRP A 193 -1.40 -1.69 -0.75
N LEU A 194 -0.49 -0.73 -0.55
CA LEU A 194 0.88 -1.00 -0.11
C LEU A 194 1.14 -0.54 1.33
N GLY A 195 1.51 -1.50 2.21
CA GLY A 195 1.85 -1.25 3.61
C GLY A 195 0.65 -0.93 4.48
N VAL A 196 -0.49 -1.55 4.21
CA VAL A 196 -1.76 -1.30 4.88
C VAL A 196 -2.42 -2.58 5.37
N THR A 197 -2.39 -3.64 4.58
CA THR A 197 -3.15 -4.88 4.86
C THR A 197 -2.83 -5.48 6.21
N GLU A 198 -1.58 -5.42 6.64
CA GLU A 198 -1.10 -5.94 7.92
C GLU A 198 -1.72 -5.27 9.16
N TYR A 199 -2.22 -4.05 9.01
CA TYR A 199 -2.86 -3.28 10.11
C TYR A 199 -4.36 -3.50 10.21
N LEU A 200 -4.96 -4.15 9.21
CA LEU A 200 -6.38 -4.45 9.12
C LEU A 200 -6.66 -5.87 9.60
N THR A 201 -7.92 -6.18 9.96
CA THR A 201 -8.28 -7.57 10.20
C THR A 201 -8.40 -8.34 8.88
N PRO A 202 -8.21 -9.68 8.90
CA PRO A 202 -8.39 -10.50 7.71
C PRO A 202 -9.74 -10.29 7.01
N GLU A 203 -10.81 -10.10 7.78
CA GLU A 203 -12.17 -9.91 7.25
C GLU A 203 -12.26 -8.64 6.41
N VAL A 204 -11.65 -7.54 6.86
CA VAL A 204 -11.61 -6.26 6.12
C VAL A 204 -10.78 -6.39 4.86
N VAL A 205 -9.62 -7.04 4.95
CA VAL A 205 -8.79 -7.29 3.78
C VAL A 205 -9.59 -8.06 2.73
N MET A 206 -10.20 -9.17 3.14
CA MET A 206 -10.97 -10.02 2.22
C MET A 206 -12.22 -9.33 1.66
N ALA A 207 -12.87 -8.46 2.42
CA ALA A 207 -14.01 -7.69 1.97
C ALA A 207 -13.60 -6.62 0.94
N THR A 208 -12.50 -5.92 1.16
CA THR A 208 -11.94 -4.96 0.20
C THR A 208 -11.53 -5.67 -1.10
N LEU A 209 -10.89 -6.85 -1.01
CA LEU A 209 -10.52 -7.63 -2.19
C LEU A 209 -11.75 -8.12 -2.98
N ARG A 210 -12.87 -8.48 -2.31
CA ARG A 210 -14.12 -8.80 -3.00
C ARG A 210 -14.68 -7.59 -3.76
N LEU A 211 -14.64 -6.39 -3.16
CA LEU A 211 -15.05 -5.17 -3.85
C LEU A 211 -14.20 -4.95 -5.10
N ILE A 212 -12.87 -5.09 -5.01
CA ILE A 212 -11.98 -4.95 -6.15
C ILE A 212 -12.24 -6.05 -7.21
N GLY A 213 -12.47 -7.29 -6.78
CA GLY A 213 -12.81 -8.42 -7.66
C GLY A 213 -14.15 -8.27 -8.39
N SER A 214 -15.01 -7.35 -7.96
CA SER A 214 -16.26 -7.01 -8.65
C SER A 214 -16.10 -5.89 -9.68
N ALA A 215 -14.89 -5.32 -9.82
CA ALA A 215 -14.62 -4.28 -10.82
C ALA A 215 -14.66 -4.84 -12.25
N PRO A 216 -14.82 -3.98 -13.28
CA PRO A 216 -14.85 -4.42 -14.67
C PRO A 216 -13.59 -5.21 -15.07
N GLY A 217 -13.75 -6.17 -15.99
CA GLY A 217 -12.65 -6.95 -16.54
C GLY A 217 -11.52 -6.05 -17.07
N GLY A 218 -10.27 -6.45 -16.81
CA GLY A 218 -9.08 -5.64 -17.06
C GLY A 218 -8.66 -4.78 -15.88
N SER A 219 -9.46 -4.72 -14.80
CA SER A 219 -9.05 -4.14 -13.52
C SER A 219 -8.07 -5.05 -12.79
N GLY A 220 -7.35 -4.50 -11.81
CA GLY A 220 -6.44 -5.31 -11.01
C GLY A 220 -5.93 -4.60 -9.77
N VAL A 221 -5.28 -5.35 -8.90
CA VAL A 221 -4.69 -4.85 -7.66
C VAL A 221 -3.30 -5.40 -7.43
N VAL A 222 -2.40 -4.54 -6.97
CA VAL A 222 -1.15 -4.95 -6.35
C VAL A 222 -1.21 -4.58 -4.87
N PHE A 223 -0.98 -5.55 -4.01
CA PHE A 223 -0.91 -5.33 -2.57
C PHE A 223 0.20 -6.16 -1.94
N ASP A 224 0.72 -5.71 -0.81
CA ASP A 224 1.63 -6.51 -0.01
C ASP A 224 0.95 -6.99 1.26
N TYR A 225 1.46 -8.09 1.80
CA TYR A 225 0.91 -8.73 2.98
C TYR A 225 1.99 -9.48 3.77
N MET A 226 1.70 -9.73 5.04
CA MET A 226 2.55 -10.52 5.92
C MET A 226 2.22 -11.99 5.80
N ILE A 227 3.27 -12.84 5.67
CA ILE A 227 3.11 -14.28 5.61
C ILE A 227 2.67 -14.86 6.96
N SER A 228 1.84 -15.91 6.91
CA SER A 228 1.36 -16.60 8.11
C SER A 228 2.52 -17.12 8.98
N PRO A 229 2.50 -16.86 10.30
CA PRO A 229 3.51 -17.37 11.22
C PRO A 229 3.66 -18.89 11.20
N SER A 230 2.62 -19.63 10.77
CA SER A 230 2.66 -21.11 10.65
C SER A 230 3.65 -21.60 9.60
N LEU A 231 3.94 -20.79 8.59
CA LEU A 231 4.84 -21.10 7.48
C LEU A 231 6.30 -20.69 7.77
N LEU A 232 6.54 -19.98 8.85
CA LEU A 232 7.87 -19.45 9.19
C LEU A 232 8.71 -20.47 9.97
N THR A 233 9.99 -20.50 9.66
CA THR A 233 10.98 -21.19 10.50
C THR A 233 11.02 -20.57 11.90
N PRO A 234 11.51 -21.27 12.94
CA PRO A 234 11.62 -20.71 14.30
C PRO A 234 12.41 -19.40 14.34
N ALA A 235 13.48 -19.27 13.55
CA ALA A 235 14.28 -18.06 13.48
C ALA A 235 13.52 -16.88 12.84
N GLN A 236 12.76 -17.13 11.78
CA GLN A 236 11.92 -16.13 11.12
C GLN A 236 10.76 -15.70 12.04
N ARG A 237 10.14 -16.65 12.74
CA ARG A 237 9.07 -16.36 13.71
C ARG A 237 9.59 -15.48 14.86
N SER A 238 10.75 -15.77 15.42
CA SER A 238 11.36 -14.91 16.45
C SER A 238 11.61 -13.48 15.95
N ARG A 239 11.99 -13.30 14.68
CA ARG A 239 12.15 -11.98 14.05
C ARG A 239 10.80 -11.30 13.88
N LEU A 240 9.78 -12.00 13.40
CA LEU A 240 8.41 -11.49 13.27
C LEU A 240 7.89 -10.98 14.61
N ASP A 241 8.01 -11.80 15.68
CA ASP A 241 7.56 -11.45 17.02
C ASP A 241 8.26 -10.20 17.58
N ALA A 242 9.56 -10.07 17.32
CA ALA A 242 10.32 -8.89 17.75
C ALA A 242 9.86 -7.61 17.04
N VAL A 243 9.59 -7.68 15.75
CA VAL A 243 9.08 -6.54 14.96
C VAL A 243 7.63 -6.23 15.33
N SER A 244 6.76 -7.24 15.45
CA SER A 244 5.35 -7.09 15.84
C SER A 244 5.21 -6.39 17.19
N ARG A 245 6.00 -6.79 18.21
CA ARG A 245 6.00 -6.09 19.52
C ARG A 245 6.38 -4.63 19.40
N ARG A 246 7.37 -4.31 18.56
CA ARG A 246 7.83 -2.92 18.36
C ARG A 246 6.76 -2.07 17.64
N VAL A 247 6.06 -2.64 16.68
CA VAL A 247 4.98 -1.97 15.94
C VAL A 247 3.77 -1.78 16.86
N ALA A 248 3.40 -2.80 17.63
CA ALA A 248 2.33 -2.74 18.61
C ALA A 248 2.58 -1.67 19.69
N SER A 249 3.84 -1.54 20.17
CA SER A 249 4.20 -0.48 21.14
C SER A 249 4.11 0.93 20.55
N ALA A 250 4.11 1.07 19.23
CA ALA A 250 3.86 2.33 18.51
C ALA A 250 2.36 2.61 18.30
N GLY A 251 1.47 1.71 18.73
CA GLY A 251 0.02 1.86 18.64
C GLY A 251 -0.60 1.37 17.33
N GLU A 252 0.17 0.70 16.47
CA GLU A 252 -0.30 0.19 15.17
C GLU A 252 -0.01 -1.33 15.04
N PRO A 253 -0.67 -2.22 15.84
CA PRO A 253 -0.38 -3.66 15.85
C PRO A 253 -0.72 -4.33 14.52
N TRP A 254 0.10 -5.28 14.08
CA TRP A 254 -0.23 -6.13 12.94
C TRP A 254 -1.33 -7.13 13.30
N GLN A 255 -2.32 -7.27 12.43
CA GLN A 255 -3.54 -8.06 12.67
C GLN A 255 -3.75 -9.15 11.60
N ALA A 256 -3.38 -8.89 10.33
CA ALA A 256 -3.58 -9.85 9.24
C ALA A 256 -2.26 -10.52 8.82
N PHE A 257 -2.34 -11.84 8.69
CA PHE A 257 -1.30 -12.71 8.17
C PHE A 257 -1.95 -13.74 7.26
N PHE A 258 -1.37 -14.00 6.10
CA PHE A 258 -1.96 -14.89 5.12
C PHE A 258 -1.02 -16.01 4.70
N ASP A 259 -1.62 -17.15 4.39
CA ASP A 259 -0.97 -18.21 3.65
C ASP A 259 -1.09 -17.89 2.15
N PRO A 260 0.01 -17.83 1.39
CA PRO A 260 0.00 -17.43 -0.02
C PRO A 260 -0.90 -18.32 -0.89
N GLU A 261 -0.89 -19.63 -0.67
CA GLU A 261 -1.69 -20.58 -1.47
C GLU A 261 -3.19 -20.42 -1.19
N LEU A 262 -3.54 -20.28 0.10
CA LEU A 262 -4.93 -20.07 0.51
C LEU A 262 -5.44 -18.71 0.02
N LEU A 263 -4.64 -17.66 0.13
CA LEU A 263 -4.99 -16.32 -0.34
C LEU A 263 -5.20 -16.32 -1.86
N ALA A 264 -4.29 -16.93 -2.62
CA ALA A 264 -4.42 -17.03 -4.07
C ALA A 264 -5.66 -17.83 -4.51
N ARG A 265 -6.00 -18.91 -3.79
CA ARG A 265 -7.24 -19.67 -4.01
C ARG A 265 -8.48 -18.79 -3.76
N ASP A 266 -8.48 -18.06 -2.66
CA ASP A 266 -9.61 -17.22 -2.27
C ASP A 266 -9.80 -16.05 -3.25
N LEU A 267 -8.72 -15.45 -3.76
CA LEU A 267 -8.76 -14.44 -4.81
C LEU A 267 -9.39 -14.97 -6.10
N ARG A 268 -9.00 -16.18 -6.54
CA ARG A 268 -9.64 -16.81 -7.72
C ARG A 268 -11.13 -17.04 -7.50
N ALA A 269 -11.54 -17.43 -6.29
CA ALA A 269 -12.95 -17.59 -5.94
C ALA A 269 -13.73 -16.26 -5.91
N MET A 270 -13.04 -15.12 -5.78
CA MET A 270 -13.62 -13.77 -5.86
C MET A 270 -13.73 -13.23 -7.29
N GLY A 271 -13.27 -13.96 -8.31
CA GLY A 271 -13.36 -13.56 -9.71
C GLY A 271 -12.06 -13.02 -10.32
N PHE A 272 -10.94 -13.06 -9.60
CA PHE A 272 -9.65 -12.72 -10.20
C PHE A 272 -9.17 -13.85 -11.12
N GLU A 273 -9.02 -13.56 -12.41
CA GLU A 273 -8.59 -14.54 -13.43
C GLU A 273 -7.09 -14.84 -13.35
N SER A 274 -6.28 -13.83 -13.00
CA SER A 274 -4.82 -13.96 -12.86
C SER A 274 -4.41 -13.57 -11.45
N VAL A 275 -3.66 -14.46 -10.79
CA VAL A 275 -3.14 -14.24 -9.44
C VAL A 275 -1.68 -14.68 -9.42
N GLU A 276 -0.77 -13.75 -9.15
CA GLU A 276 0.68 -13.95 -9.03
C GLU A 276 1.14 -13.53 -7.64
N ASP A 277 1.74 -14.45 -6.90
CA ASP A 277 2.38 -14.16 -5.62
C ASP A 277 3.90 -14.05 -5.82
N LEU A 278 4.48 -12.97 -5.34
CA LEU A 278 5.92 -12.77 -5.33
C LEU A 278 6.43 -12.86 -3.89
N GLY A 279 7.07 -13.97 -3.60
CA GLY A 279 7.83 -14.14 -2.38
C GLY A 279 9.21 -13.47 -2.45
N PRO A 280 9.99 -13.60 -1.37
CA PRO A 280 11.33 -12.98 -1.30
C PRO A 280 12.29 -13.43 -2.41
N GLU A 281 12.18 -14.69 -2.86
CA GLU A 281 13.05 -15.24 -3.91
C GLU A 281 12.77 -14.56 -5.26
N GLU A 282 11.49 -14.47 -5.64
CA GLU A 282 11.04 -13.83 -6.88
C GLU A 282 11.37 -12.34 -6.89
N ILE A 283 11.11 -11.64 -5.77
CA ILE A 283 11.42 -10.21 -5.62
C ILE A 283 12.92 -9.98 -5.74
N ASN A 284 13.76 -10.80 -5.06
CA ASN A 284 15.21 -10.67 -5.11
C ASN A 284 15.75 -11.00 -6.50
N ALA A 285 15.22 -12.03 -7.17
CA ALA A 285 15.61 -12.38 -8.53
C ALA A 285 15.27 -11.26 -9.54
N ARG A 286 14.14 -10.57 -9.33
CA ARG A 286 13.65 -9.51 -10.24
C ARG A 286 14.39 -8.18 -10.06
N TYR A 287 14.64 -7.74 -8.81
CA TYR A 287 15.08 -6.39 -8.52
C TYR A 287 16.46 -6.27 -7.87
N PHE A 288 16.99 -7.36 -7.30
CA PHE A 288 18.23 -7.31 -6.52
C PHE A 288 19.33 -8.25 -7.03
N LYS A 289 19.10 -8.88 -8.18
CA LYS A 289 20.08 -9.80 -8.79
C LYS A 289 21.39 -9.05 -9.11
N ASN A 290 22.52 -9.68 -8.78
CA ASN A 290 23.88 -9.21 -9.05
C ASN A 290 24.27 -7.88 -8.35
N ARG A 291 23.57 -7.47 -7.31
CA ARG A 291 23.96 -6.31 -6.52
C ARG A 291 25.23 -6.58 -5.70
N LYS A 292 26.12 -5.59 -5.70
CA LYS A 292 27.38 -5.68 -4.93
C LYS A 292 27.26 -5.16 -3.50
N ASP A 293 26.21 -4.36 -3.22
CA ASP A 293 25.93 -3.77 -1.91
C ASP A 293 25.17 -4.71 -0.96
N GLY A 294 24.76 -5.91 -1.45
CA GLY A 294 24.05 -6.91 -0.65
C GLY A 294 22.61 -6.52 -0.31
N LEU A 295 22.06 -5.44 -0.89
CA LEU A 295 20.66 -5.06 -0.67
C LEU A 295 19.74 -6.16 -1.21
N GLN A 296 18.77 -6.55 -0.39
CA GLN A 296 17.76 -7.57 -0.71
C GLN A 296 16.54 -7.43 0.20
N VAL A 297 15.42 -8.04 -0.17
CA VAL A 297 14.24 -8.11 0.70
C VAL A 297 14.36 -9.23 1.73
N GLY A 298 13.63 -9.08 2.82
CA GLY A 298 13.50 -10.10 3.86
C GLY A 298 12.37 -11.09 3.57
N SER A 299 12.16 -12.06 4.46
CA SER A 299 11.29 -13.22 4.27
C SER A 299 9.90 -13.11 4.94
N LEU A 300 9.49 -11.93 5.38
CA LEU A 300 8.26 -11.80 6.16
C LEU A 300 7.07 -11.28 5.37
N SER A 301 7.31 -10.69 4.21
CA SER A 301 6.27 -10.03 3.40
C SER A 301 6.36 -10.49 1.95
N HIS A 302 5.21 -10.65 1.34
CA HIS A 302 5.02 -10.97 -0.07
C HIS A 302 4.31 -9.83 -0.80
N ILE A 303 4.35 -9.83 -2.12
CA ILE A 303 3.58 -8.93 -2.98
C ILE A 303 2.63 -9.79 -3.81
N MET A 304 1.36 -9.46 -3.79
CA MET A 304 0.32 -10.11 -4.59
C MET A 304 -0.12 -9.19 -5.72
N ASN A 305 -0.19 -9.74 -6.94
CA ASN A 305 -0.80 -9.10 -8.09
C ASN A 305 -1.99 -9.94 -8.53
N ALA A 306 -3.17 -9.34 -8.57
CA ALA A 306 -4.40 -10.02 -8.97
C ALA A 306 -5.16 -9.17 -9.99
N ARG A 307 -5.68 -9.81 -11.06
CA ARG A 307 -6.40 -9.14 -12.16
C ARG A 307 -7.75 -9.82 -12.41
N VAL A 308 -8.76 -8.99 -12.62
CA VAL A 308 -10.14 -9.35 -12.96
C VAL A 308 -10.26 -9.58 -14.47
#